data_0374c89bdf02cb586025ab916d947e2d
#
_entry.id   0374c89bdf02cb586025ab916d947e2d
#
_cell.length_a   1.000
_cell.length_b   1.000
_cell.length_c   1.000
_cell.angle_alpha   90.00
_cell.angle_beta   90.00
_cell.angle_gamma   90.00
#
_symmetry.space_group_name_H-M   'P 1'
#
loop_
_entity.id
_entity.type
_entity.pdbx_description
1 polymer ?
#
loop_
_entity_poly.entity_id
_entity_poly.type
_entity_poly.pdbx_seq_one_letter_code
_entity_poly.pdbx_strand_id
1 'polypeptide(L)'
;TRCPGRDLCRETLSISTPIIDGSDVLGVIGLVCSTDEDRARVLGHKDVYVQFIERCAEFILHKLHDHADLLRARSFLDIMLRILEINSRGIVIFNAKGGISYLNDIARRDLGLKDDGLPTDVQFKRTGESFSDLEEFVVTARSRKHTLMGQMTPLAPSDYHFATVFTFESLPRMADRVSSLGDSLSGVKNLVGRSPAMLQLK
;
A
#
# COMPACT_ATOMS: atom_id res chain seq x y z
N THR A 1 -49.85 -1.33 15.09
CA THR A 1 -49.85 -2.12 13.82
C THR A 1 -49.85 -3.59 14.21
N ARG A 2 -50.86 -4.37 13.80
CA ARG A 2 -50.90 -5.81 14.12
C ARG A 2 -49.96 -6.55 13.18
N CYS A 3 -49.07 -7.38 13.77
CA CYS A 3 -48.18 -8.24 13.00
C CYS A 3 -48.98 -9.18 12.08
N PRO A 4 -48.72 -9.24 10.78
CA PRO A 4 -49.44 -10.11 9.85
C PRO A 4 -49.25 -11.60 10.12
N GLY A 5 -48.24 -12.01 10.88
CA GLY A 5 -47.94 -13.38 11.24
C GLY A 5 -48.33 -13.78 12.66
N ARG A 6 -49.30 -13.08 13.30
CA ARG A 6 -49.64 -13.24 14.71
C ARG A 6 -49.93 -14.69 15.12
N ASP A 7 -50.60 -15.44 14.27
CA ASP A 7 -50.99 -16.81 14.56
C ASP A 7 -49.88 -17.85 14.36
N LEU A 8 -48.77 -17.43 13.72
CA LEU A 8 -47.55 -18.24 13.48
C LEU A 8 -46.37 -17.78 14.32
N CYS A 9 -46.46 -16.57 14.89
CA CYS A 9 -45.36 -15.96 15.65
C CYS A 9 -45.32 -16.53 17.07
N ARG A 10 -44.21 -17.19 17.43
CA ARG A 10 -43.98 -17.71 18.79
C ARG A 10 -43.28 -16.72 19.69
N GLU A 11 -43.11 -15.49 19.25
CA GLU A 11 -42.44 -14.45 20.04
C GLU A 11 -43.34 -13.96 21.17
N THR A 12 -42.89 -14.07 22.40
CA THR A 12 -43.57 -13.57 23.59
C THR A 12 -43.13 -12.17 24.01
N LEU A 13 -41.85 -11.83 23.68
CA LEU A 13 -41.24 -10.53 23.91
C LEU A 13 -40.11 -10.33 22.93
N SER A 14 -39.91 -9.10 22.41
CA SER A 14 -38.68 -8.68 21.76
C SER A 14 -38.19 -7.33 22.30
N ILE A 15 -36.85 -7.20 22.44
CA ILE A 15 -36.17 -5.95 22.75
C ILE A 15 -35.20 -5.73 21.61
N SER A 16 -35.27 -4.58 20.98
CA SER A 16 -34.37 -4.25 19.86
C SER A 16 -33.77 -2.86 19.98
N THR A 17 -32.55 -2.71 19.48
CA THR A 17 -31.86 -1.43 19.36
C THR A 17 -31.32 -1.23 17.95
N PRO A 18 -31.41 -0.02 17.38
CA PRO A 18 -30.82 0.25 16.09
C PRO A 18 -29.29 0.33 16.19
N ILE A 19 -28.61 -0.08 15.12
CA ILE A 19 -27.17 0.17 14.89
C ILE A 19 -27.11 1.45 14.07
N ILE A 20 -26.66 2.55 14.68
CA ILE A 20 -26.69 3.89 14.08
C ILE A 20 -25.27 4.37 13.81
N ASP A 21 -25.02 4.84 12.60
CA ASP A 21 -23.78 5.51 12.21
C ASP A 21 -24.09 6.96 11.82
N GLY A 22 -23.79 7.90 12.70
CA GLY A 22 -24.15 9.30 12.54
C GLY A 22 -25.68 9.50 12.46
N SER A 23 -26.21 9.78 11.28
CA SER A 23 -27.64 9.93 10.99
C SER A 23 -28.28 8.67 10.40
N ASP A 24 -27.49 7.68 10.04
CA ASP A 24 -27.94 6.53 9.25
C ASP A 24 -28.17 5.30 10.12
N VAL A 25 -29.30 4.63 9.92
CA VAL A 25 -29.60 3.35 10.57
C VAL A 25 -29.10 2.24 9.67
N LEU A 26 -27.99 1.58 10.08
CA LEU A 26 -27.37 0.47 9.34
C LEU A 26 -28.10 -0.85 9.52
N GLY A 27 -28.80 -1.02 10.64
CA GLY A 27 -29.50 -2.24 10.97
C GLY A 27 -30.15 -2.18 12.33
N VAL A 28 -30.69 -3.31 12.75
CA VAL A 28 -31.30 -3.48 14.07
C VAL A 28 -30.79 -4.79 14.66
N ILE A 29 -30.39 -4.76 15.92
CA ILE A 29 -30.09 -5.94 16.72
C ILE A 29 -31.19 -6.14 17.76
N GLY A 30 -31.62 -7.38 17.97
CA GLY A 30 -32.69 -7.67 18.90
C GLY A 30 -32.50 -8.98 19.65
N LEU A 31 -33.08 -9.01 20.85
CA LEU A 31 -33.25 -10.19 21.66
C LEU A 31 -34.75 -10.59 21.58
N VAL A 32 -35.02 -11.84 21.26
CA VAL A 32 -36.37 -12.39 21.13
C VAL A 32 -36.54 -13.50 22.15
N CYS A 33 -37.65 -13.47 22.87
CA CYS A 33 -38.09 -14.53 23.78
C CYS A 33 -39.22 -15.33 23.15
N SER A 34 -39.11 -16.65 23.19
CA SER A 34 -40.11 -17.58 22.65
C SER A 34 -40.96 -18.28 23.74
N THR A 35 -40.57 -18.18 25.01
CA THR A 35 -41.24 -18.78 26.15
C THR A 35 -41.66 -17.73 27.17
N ASP A 36 -42.67 -18.01 27.95
CA ASP A 36 -43.13 -17.13 29.05
C ASP A 36 -42.10 -17.07 30.17
N GLU A 37 -41.30 -18.14 30.37
CA GLU A 37 -40.24 -18.18 31.34
C GLU A 37 -39.09 -17.21 30.97
N ASP A 38 -38.64 -17.23 29.70
CA ASP A 38 -37.64 -16.32 29.22
C ASP A 38 -38.11 -14.87 29.25
N ARG A 39 -39.39 -14.66 28.90
CA ARG A 39 -40.02 -13.35 29.02
C ARG A 39 -39.98 -12.82 30.45
N ALA A 40 -40.36 -13.64 31.44
CA ALA A 40 -40.37 -13.24 32.84
C ALA A 40 -38.95 -12.92 33.31
N ARG A 41 -37.94 -13.71 32.91
CA ARG A 41 -36.54 -13.50 33.23
C ARG A 41 -36.03 -12.18 32.62
N VAL A 42 -36.33 -11.91 31.36
CA VAL A 42 -35.89 -10.68 30.67
C VAL A 42 -36.58 -9.46 31.27
N LEU A 43 -37.85 -9.53 31.59
CA LEU A 43 -38.58 -8.43 32.23
C LEU A 43 -38.07 -8.15 33.66
N GLY A 44 -37.68 -9.19 34.41
CA GLY A 44 -37.10 -9.04 35.75
C GLY A 44 -35.72 -8.35 35.76
N HIS A 45 -34.99 -8.37 34.64
CA HIS A 45 -33.66 -7.77 34.48
C HIS A 45 -33.59 -6.90 33.22
N LYS A 46 -34.63 -6.19 32.88
CA LYS A 46 -34.79 -5.45 31.63
C LYS A 46 -33.59 -4.54 31.31
N ASP A 47 -33.14 -3.76 32.30
CA ASP A 47 -32.07 -2.79 32.10
C ASP A 47 -30.74 -3.47 31.73
N VAL A 48 -30.47 -4.64 32.29
CA VAL A 48 -29.27 -5.42 31.98
C VAL A 48 -29.30 -5.90 30.53
N TYR A 49 -30.45 -6.42 30.08
CA TYR A 49 -30.59 -6.89 28.70
C TYR A 49 -30.58 -5.75 27.68
N VAL A 50 -31.18 -4.61 27.99
CA VAL A 50 -31.13 -3.41 27.14
C VAL A 50 -29.70 -2.94 27.00
N GLN A 51 -28.96 -2.76 28.10
CA GLN A 51 -27.55 -2.36 28.06
C GLN A 51 -26.68 -3.37 27.30
N PHE A 52 -26.98 -4.67 27.41
CA PHE A 52 -26.24 -5.69 26.70
C PHE A 52 -26.41 -5.56 25.18
N ILE A 53 -27.66 -5.42 24.66
CA ILE A 53 -27.89 -5.28 23.22
C ILE A 53 -27.39 -3.94 22.68
N GLU A 54 -27.42 -2.85 23.47
CA GLU A 54 -26.83 -1.57 23.13
C GLU A 54 -25.29 -1.70 22.95
N ARG A 55 -24.62 -2.34 23.91
CA ARG A 55 -23.17 -2.60 23.80
C ARG A 55 -22.84 -3.53 22.60
N CYS A 56 -23.69 -4.49 22.31
CA CYS A 56 -23.53 -5.31 21.10
C CYS A 56 -23.66 -4.47 19.84
N ALA A 57 -24.62 -3.54 19.78
CA ALA A 57 -24.79 -2.63 18.64
C ALA A 57 -23.56 -1.73 18.45
N GLU A 58 -23.03 -1.14 19.54
CA GLU A 58 -21.80 -0.33 19.53
C GLU A 58 -20.60 -1.16 19.06
N PHE A 59 -20.44 -2.38 19.56
CA PHE A 59 -19.36 -3.27 19.17
C PHE A 59 -19.41 -3.62 17.67
N ILE A 60 -20.62 -3.93 17.15
CA ILE A 60 -20.82 -4.21 15.72
C ILE A 60 -20.46 -2.99 14.89
N LEU A 61 -20.91 -1.80 15.28
CA LEU A 61 -20.59 -0.56 14.58
C LEU A 61 -19.08 -0.31 14.52
N HIS A 62 -18.39 -0.48 15.66
CA HIS A 62 -16.94 -0.33 15.73
C HIS A 62 -16.23 -1.31 14.79
N LYS A 63 -16.68 -2.57 14.76
CA LYS A 63 -16.12 -3.58 13.86
C LYS A 63 -16.37 -3.29 12.38
N LEU A 64 -17.50 -2.69 12.06
CA LEU A 64 -17.79 -2.25 10.68
C LEU A 64 -16.84 -1.13 10.26
N HIS A 65 -16.56 -0.16 11.14
CA HIS A 65 -15.60 0.92 10.86
C HIS A 65 -14.17 0.38 10.70
N ASP A 66 -13.68 -0.45 11.63
CA ASP A 66 -12.37 -1.10 11.54
C ASP A 66 -12.19 -1.80 10.18
N HIS A 67 -13.24 -2.54 9.76
CA HIS A 67 -13.20 -3.28 8.49
C HIS A 67 -13.19 -2.34 7.27
N ALA A 68 -14.00 -1.27 7.29
CA ALA A 68 -14.03 -0.28 6.23
C ALA A 68 -12.68 0.44 6.09
N ASP A 69 -12.03 0.79 7.20
CA ASP A 69 -10.72 1.44 7.20
C ASP A 69 -9.62 0.51 6.67
N LEU A 70 -9.67 -0.77 7.04
CA LEU A 70 -8.76 -1.77 6.50
C LEU A 70 -8.92 -1.92 4.97
N LEU A 71 -10.15 -1.94 4.46
CA LEU A 71 -10.42 -2.01 3.02
C LEU A 71 -9.94 -0.76 2.29
N ARG A 72 -10.14 0.43 2.87
CA ARG A 72 -9.63 1.70 2.31
C ARG A 72 -8.11 1.71 2.26
N ALA A 73 -7.44 1.32 3.35
CA ALA A 73 -5.98 1.22 3.41
C ALA A 73 -5.44 0.25 2.35
N ARG A 74 -6.08 -0.91 2.19
CA ARG A 74 -5.71 -1.89 1.18
C ARG A 74 -5.88 -1.36 -0.24
N SER A 75 -7.02 -0.72 -0.54
CA SER A 75 -7.25 -0.10 -1.85
C SER A 75 -6.25 1.00 -2.15
N PHE A 76 -5.87 1.80 -1.14
CA PHE A 76 -4.85 2.82 -1.28
C PHE A 76 -3.47 2.21 -1.61
N LEU A 77 -3.09 1.14 -0.92
CA LEU A 77 -1.84 0.41 -1.21
C LEU A 77 -1.83 -0.14 -2.64
N ASP A 78 -2.94 -0.73 -3.09
CA ASP A 78 -3.05 -1.24 -4.47
C ASP A 78 -2.89 -0.12 -5.51
N ILE A 79 -3.45 1.06 -5.25
CA ILE A 79 -3.28 2.23 -6.13
C ILE A 79 -1.81 2.69 -6.11
N MET A 80 -1.18 2.77 -4.94
CA MET A 80 0.23 3.17 -4.82
C MET A 80 1.16 2.20 -5.56
N LEU A 81 0.95 0.89 -5.43
CA LEU A 81 1.71 -0.12 -6.17
C LEU A 81 1.53 0.05 -7.69
N ARG A 82 0.31 0.29 -8.17
CA ARG A 82 0.07 0.57 -9.59
C ARG A 82 0.80 1.81 -10.08
N ILE A 83 0.81 2.90 -9.29
CA ILE A 83 1.55 4.12 -9.62
C ILE A 83 3.05 3.82 -9.73
N LEU A 84 3.61 3.01 -8.83
CA LEU A 84 5.01 2.60 -8.90
C LEU A 84 5.31 1.77 -10.16
N GLU A 85 4.39 0.91 -10.58
CA GLU A 85 4.57 0.08 -11.79
C GLU A 85 4.44 0.88 -13.11
N ILE A 86 3.54 1.87 -13.18
CA ILE A 86 3.40 2.71 -14.39
C ILE A 86 4.48 3.79 -14.51
N ASN A 87 5.31 3.97 -13.48
CA ASN A 87 6.41 4.92 -13.52
C ASN A 87 7.41 4.50 -14.61
N SER A 88 7.91 5.46 -15.39
CA SER A 88 8.90 5.20 -16.45
C SER A 88 10.32 4.96 -15.93
N ARG A 89 10.59 5.19 -14.64
CA ARG A 89 11.87 4.98 -13.99
C ARG A 89 11.91 3.67 -13.23
N GLY A 90 13.11 3.08 -13.13
CA GLY A 90 13.34 1.98 -12.20
C GLY A 90 13.21 2.47 -10.76
N ILE A 91 12.48 1.73 -9.93
CA ILE A 91 12.27 2.03 -8.51
C ILE A 91 12.71 0.82 -7.70
N VAL A 92 13.58 1.05 -6.74
CA VAL A 92 14.01 0.07 -5.74
C VAL A 92 13.80 0.66 -4.36
N ILE A 93 13.16 -0.08 -3.47
CA ILE A 93 12.98 0.31 -2.07
C ILE A 93 13.81 -0.61 -1.19
N PHE A 94 14.60 0.00 -0.31
CA PHE A 94 15.44 -0.70 0.65
C PHE A 94 14.82 -0.65 2.04
N ASN A 95 15.03 -1.71 2.81
CA ASN A 95 14.73 -1.73 4.24
C ASN A 95 15.90 -1.10 5.06
N ALA A 96 15.69 -0.96 6.37
CA ALA A 96 16.69 -0.40 7.27
C ALA A 96 18.00 -1.22 7.36
N LYS A 97 18.00 -2.49 6.94
CA LYS A 97 19.16 -3.36 6.89
C LYS A 97 19.90 -3.30 5.53
N GLY A 98 19.44 -2.45 4.60
CA GLY A 98 19.97 -2.34 3.25
C GLY A 98 19.53 -3.44 2.28
N GLY A 99 18.63 -4.33 2.70
CA GLY A 99 18.02 -5.32 1.83
C GLY A 99 16.93 -4.72 0.97
N ILE A 100 16.66 -5.32 -0.20
CA ILE A 100 15.61 -4.87 -1.10
C ILE A 100 14.25 -5.35 -0.57
N SER A 101 13.31 -4.41 -0.40
CA SER A 101 11.92 -4.67 0.00
C SER A 101 10.94 -4.63 -1.17
N TYR A 102 11.28 -3.89 -2.23
CA TYR A 102 10.43 -3.77 -3.42
C TYR A 102 11.24 -3.36 -4.65
N LEU A 103 10.82 -3.84 -5.82
CA LEU A 103 11.29 -3.38 -7.13
C LEU A 103 10.08 -3.33 -8.07
N ASN A 104 9.98 -2.26 -8.88
CA ASN A 104 9.00 -2.23 -9.96
C ASN A 104 9.50 -3.02 -11.20
N ASP A 105 8.63 -3.24 -12.16
CA ASP A 105 8.93 -4.00 -13.38
C ASP A 105 10.07 -3.40 -14.20
N ILE A 106 10.19 -2.08 -14.21
CA ILE A 106 11.29 -1.38 -14.87
C ILE A 106 12.62 -1.73 -14.20
N ALA A 107 12.69 -1.66 -12.87
CA ALA A 107 13.91 -2.02 -12.14
C ALA A 107 14.28 -3.49 -12.36
N ARG A 108 13.31 -4.40 -12.34
CA ARG A 108 13.55 -5.82 -12.64
C ARG A 108 14.17 -6.02 -14.02
N ARG A 109 13.61 -5.37 -15.03
CA ARG A 109 14.04 -5.46 -16.42
C ARG A 109 15.44 -4.89 -16.62
N ASP A 110 15.68 -3.69 -16.12
CA ASP A 110 16.95 -2.99 -16.29
C ASP A 110 18.10 -3.68 -15.52
N LEU A 111 17.82 -4.35 -14.40
CA LEU A 111 18.76 -5.17 -13.64
C LEU A 111 18.85 -6.62 -14.12
N GLY A 112 18.11 -7.01 -15.14
CA GLY A 112 18.11 -8.37 -15.71
C GLY A 112 17.60 -9.44 -14.73
N LEU A 113 16.70 -9.06 -13.82
CA LEU A 113 16.09 -9.96 -12.85
C LEU A 113 14.82 -10.58 -13.45
N LYS A 114 14.81 -11.90 -13.62
CA LYS A 114 13.72 -12.63 -14.31
C LYS A 114 12.68 -13.22 -13.35
N ASP A 115 12.99 -13.33 -12.07
CA ASP A 115 12.11 -13.97 -11.08
C ASP A 115 11.32 -12.93 -10.29
N ASP A 116 10.11 -13.27 -9.88
CA ASP A 116 9.24 -12.41 -9.06
C ASP A 116 9.72 -12.26 -7.60
N GLY A 117 10.75 -12.98 -7.21
CA GLY A 117 11.37 -12.89 -5.88
C GLY A 117 12.17 -11.61 -5.67
N LEU A 118 12.41 -11.27 -4.39
CA LEU A 118 13.33 -10.21 -4.02
C LEU A 118 14.76 -10.73 -4.10
N PRO A 119 15.67 -10.08 -4.87
CA PRO A 119 17.05 -10.51 -4.99
C PRO A 119 17.82 -10.20 -3.71
N THR A 120 18.67 -11.12 -3.28
CA THR A 120 19.53 -10.98 -2.09
C THR A 120 20.98 -10.62 -2.45
N ASP A 121 21.38 -10.79 -3.71
CA ASP A 121 22.75 -10.67 -4.21
C ASP A 121 22.97 -9.43 -5.08
N VAL A 122 22.26 -8.34 -4.80
CA VAL A 122 22.39 -7.07 -5.52
C VAL A 122 23.22 -6.09 -4.69
N GLN A 123 24.28 -5.57 -5.31
CA GLN A 123 25.16 -4.58 -4.67
C GLN A 123 25.10 -3.26 -5.43
N PHE A 124 24.92 -2.17 -4.69
CA PHE A 124 24.88 -0.81 -5.21
C PHE A 124 26.14 -0.06 -4.78
N LYS A 125 26.88 0.48 -5.74
CA LYS A 125 28.10 1.26 -5.48
C LYS A 125 28.02 2.60 -6.20
N ARG A 126 28.14 3.71 -5.47
CA ARG A 126 28.31 5.05 -6.06
C ARG A 126 29.65 5.15 -6.72
N THR A 127 29.73 5.74 -7.91
CA THR A 127 31.00 6.01 -8.61
C THR A 127 31.60 7.36 -8.24
N GLY A 128 30.76 8.28 -7.75
CA GLY A 128 31.14 9.68 -7.48
C GLY A 128 30.90 10.63 -8.67
N GLU A 129 30.50 10.07 -9.82
CA GLU A 129 30.09 10.88 -10.97
C GLU A 129 28.64 11.32 -10.81
N SER A 130 28.30 12.52 -11.29
CA SER A 130 26.95 13.07 -11.21
C SER A 130 26.61 13.88 -12.45
N PHE A 131 25.32 13.92 -12.75
CA PHE A 131 24.75 14.77 -13.80
C PHE A 131 23.45 15.38 -13.29
N SER A 132 23.41 16.71 -13.17
CA SER A 132 22.29 17.42 -12.52
C SER A 132 22.06 16.87 -11.11
N ASP A 133 20.85 16.43 -10.81
CA ASP A 133 20.44 15.87 -9.52
C ASP A 133 20.60 14.34 -9.45
N LEU A 134 21.15 13.70 -10.48
CA LEU A 134 21.37 12.26 -10.57
C LEU A 134 22.82 11.92 -10.31
N GLU A 135 23.04 10.86 -9.55
CA GLU A 135 24.35 10.26 -9.30
C GLU A 135 24.51 8.97 -10.10
N GLU A 136 25.74 8.67 -10.50
CA GLU A 136 26.03 7.40 -11.17
C GLU A 136 26.25 6.29 -10.15
N PHE A 137 25.59 5.16 -10.42
CA PHE A 137 25.70 3.93 -9.63
C PHE A 137 26.12 2.76 -10.51
N VAL A 138 27.07 1.98 -10.04
CA VAL A 138 27.34 0.65 -10.58
C VAL A 138 26.60 -0.36 -9.71
N VAL A 139 25.62 -1.03 -10.32
CA VAL A 139 24.83 -2.05 -9.67
C VAL A 139 25.27 -3.41 -10.18
N THR A 140 25.68 -4.29 -9.28
CA THR A 140 26.03 -5.68 -9.59
C THR A 140 24.86 -6.56 -9.21
N ALA A 141 24.26 -7.23 -10.18
CA ALA A 141 23.17 -8.18 -9.98
C ALA A 141 23.46 -9.47 -10.75
N ARG A 142 23.42 -10.63 -10.11
CA ARG A 142 23.73 -11.93 -10.74
C ARG A 142 25.04 -11.91 -11.53
N SER A 143 26.09 -11.34 -10.98
CA SER A 143 27.43 -11.21 -11.60
C SER A 143 27.48 -10.30 -12.84
N ARG A 144 26.40 -9.60 -13.17
CA ARG A 144 26.38 -8.58 -14.23
C ARG A 144 26.46 -7.19 -13.61
N LYS A 145 27.20 -6.31 -14.26
CA LYS A 145 27.31 -4.91 -13.87
C LYS A 145 26.40 -4.05 -14.75
N HIS A 146 25.62 -3.22 -14.11
CA HIS A 146 24.74 -2.24 -14.75
C HIS A 146 25.14 -0.85 -14.28
N THR A 147 25.33 0.08 -15.21
CA THR A 147 25.55 1.49 -14.87
C THR A 147 24.23 2.22 -14.99
N LEU A 148 23.82 2.87 -13.89
CA LEU A 148 22.53 3.53 -13.74
C LEU A 148 22.76 4.96 -13.27
N MET A 149 21.92 5.88 -13.76
CA MET A 149 21.84 7.23 -13.23
C MET A 149 20.59 7.33 -12.33
N GLY A 150 20.77 7.74 -11.09
CA GLY A 150 19.66 7.74 -10.17
C GLY A 150 19.85 8.59 -8.93
N GLN A 151 18.82 8.61 -8.10
CA GLN A 151 18.80 9.35 -6.85
C GLN A 151 18.34 8.44 -5.72
N MET A 152 19.04 8.50 -4.59
CA MET A 152 18.63 7.87 -3.35
C MET A 152 17.95 8.88 -2.44
N THR A 153 16.70 8.62 -2.11
CA THR A 153 15.90 9.46 -1.21
C THR A 153 15.59 8.68 0.07
N PRO A 154 16.06 9.15 1.24
CA PRO A 154 15.68 8.53 2.50
C PRO A 154 14.19 8.75 2.76
N LEU A 155 13.52 7.70 3.25
CA LEU A 155 12.15 7.79 3.76
C LEU A 155 12.20 8.16 5.23
N ALA A 156 11.16 8.85 5.71
CA ALA A 156 11.04 9.13 7.14
C ALA A 156 11.05 7.81 7.94
N PRO A 157 11.76 7.74 9.08
CA PRO A 157 11.92 6.51 9.83
C PRO A 157 10.60 6.14 10.52
N SER A 158 9.74 5.42 9.81
CA SER A 158 8.49 4.90 10.37
C SER A 158 8.48 3.39 10.51
N ASP A 159 9.24 2.65 9.68
CA ASP A 159 9.23 1.19 9.71
C ASP A 159 10.57 0.59 9.26
N TYR A 160 10.93 -0.54 9.88
CA TYR A 160 12.10 -1.35 9.50
C TYR A 160 12.03 -1.88 8.06
N HIS A 161 10.86 -1.84 7.43
CA HIS A 161 10.62 -2.40 6.09
C HIS A 161 10.97 -1.45 4.95
N PHE A 162 10.90 -0.13 5.16
CA PHE A 162 11.11 0.87 4.11
C PHE A 162 11.98 2.01 4.66
N ALA A 163 13.21 2.12 4.20
CA ALA A 163 14.15 3.13 4.68
C ALA A 163 14.63 4.10 3.61
N THR A 164 14.81 3.62 2.36
CA THR A 164 15.35 4.42 1.27
C THR A 164 14.71 4.01 -0.04
N VAL A 165 14.38 4.99 -0.87
CA VAL A 165 13.93 4.77 -2.27
C VAL A 165 15.08 5.14 -3.19
N PHE A 166 15.43 4.26 -4.11
CA PHE A 166 16.33 4.53 -5.22
C PHE A 166 15.50 4.59 -6.51
N THR A 167 15.48 5.75 -7.13
CA THR A 167 14.89 5.95 -8.45
C THR A 167 16.00 6.13 -9.48
N PHE A 168 15.92 5.43 -10.62
CA PHE A 168 16.98 5.44 -11.61
C PHE A 168 16.49 5.30 -13.05
N GLU A 169 17.36 5.64 -13.97
CA GLU A 169 17.25 5.34 -15.39
C GLU A 169 18.51 4.62 -15.85
N SER A 170 18.36 3.63 -16.74
CA SER A 170 19.50 3.01 -17.39
C SER A 170 20.07 3.97 -18.46
N LEU A 171 21.41 3.94 -18.67
CA LEU A 171 22.07 4.79 -19.65
C LEU A 171 21.49 4.69 -21.06
N PRO A 172 21.14 3.48 -21.59
CA PRO A 172 20.51 3.38 -22.89
C PRO A 172 19.19 4.16 -22.99
N ARG A 173 18.36 4.13 -21.95
CA ARG A 173 17.08 4.88 -21.93
C ARG A 173 17.28 6.38 -21.86
N MET A 174 18.30 6.83 -21.12
CA MET A 174 18.65 8.26 -21.10
C MET A 174 19.07 8.72 -22.48
N ALA A 175 19.89 7.94 -23.18
CA ALA A 175 20.32 8.25 -24.55
C ALA A 175 19.14 8.32 -25.52
N ASP A 176 18.22 7.35 -25.46
CA ASP A 176 16.99 7.33 -26.27
C ASP A 176 16.11 8.55 -26.02
N ARG A 177 15.98 8.95 -24.74
CA ARG A 177 15.20 10.14 -24.36
C ARG A 177 15.82 11.43 -24.86
N VAL A 178 17.14 11.58 -24.73
CA VAL A 178 17.89 12.73 -25.26
C VAL A 178 17.76 12.81 -26.77
N SER A 179 17.86 11.68 -27.46
CA SER A 179 17.70 11.59 -28.92
C SER A 179 16.28 11.93 -29.38
N SER A 180 15.25 11.54 -28.61
CA SER A 180 13.85 11.79 -28.94
C SER A 180 13.39 13.24 -28.71
N LEU A 181 14.12 13.99 -27.85
CA LEU A 181 13.83 15.40 -27.58
C LEU A 181 14.33 16.36 -28.67
N GLY A 182 14.93 15.84 -29.73
CA GLY A 182 15.37 16.58 -30.96
C GLY A 182 16.06 17.92 -30.69
N ASP A 183 17.28 18.08 -31.17
CA ASP A 183 18.05 19.34 -31.30
C ASP A 183 18.58 20.06 -30.04
N SER A 184 18.34 19.65 -28.84
CA SER A 184 19.09 20.19 -27.70
C SER A 184 20.36 19.38 -27.40
N LEU A 185 21.16 19.10 -28.42
CA LEU A 185 22.53 18.54 -28.31
C LEU A 185 23.44 19.35 -27.36
N SER A 186 23.07 20.58 -26.99
CA SER A 186 23.73 21.36 -25.97
C SER A 186 23.70 20.73 -24.57
N GLY A 187 22.69 19.92 -24.24
CA GLY A 187 22.57 19.25 -22.96
C GLY A 187 23.58 18.13 -22.74
N VAL A 188 23.91 17.38 -23.78
CA VAL A 188 24.87 16.27 -23.70
C VAL A 188 26.32 16.78 -23.50
N LYS A 189 26.66 17.94 -24.02
CA LYS A 189 27.96 18.57 -23.81
C LYS A 189 28.25 19.00 -22.38
N ASN A 190 27.18 19.15 -21.58
CA ASN A 190 27.27 19.54 -20.17
C ASN A 190 27.31 18.33 -19.21
N LEU A 191 27.33 17.10 -19.73
CA LEU A 191 27.58 15.91 -18.93
C LEU A 191 28.97 15.96 -18.31
N VAL A 192 29.02 16.04 -16.99
CA VAL A 192 30.25 16.00 -16.22
C VAL A 192 30.48 14.59 -15.73
N GLY A 193 31.55 13.94 -16.18
CA GLY A 193 31.91 12.58 -15.78
C GLY A 193 32.98 12.01 -16.69
N ARG A 194 33.81 11.13 -16.13
CA ARG A 194 34.94 10.47 -16.81
C ARG A 194 34.80 8.96 -16.86
N SER A 195 33.71 8.38 -16.37
CA SER A 195 33.53 6.94 -16.48
C SER A 195 33.34 6.52 -17.95
N PRO A 196 33.77 5.30 -18.36
CA PRO A 196 33.62 4.83 -19.72
C PRO A 196 32.16 4.90 -20.24
N ALA A 197 31.20 4.68 -19.35
CA ALA A 197 29.78 4.75 -19.66
C ALA A 197 29.32 6.20 -19.94
N MET A 198 29.80 7.19 -19.20
CA MET A 198 29.51 8.61 -19.41
C MET A 198 30.17 9.16 -20.68
N LEU A 199 31.36 8.62 -21.06
CA LEU A 199 32.03 8.99 -22.30
C LEU A 199 31.31 8.48 -23.56
N GLN A 200 30.50 7.43 -23.45
CA GLN A 200 29.68 6.93 -24.56
C GLN A 200 28.44 7.80 -24.81
N LEU A 201 28.02 8.63 -23.83
CA LEU A 201 26.88 9.54 -23.94
C LEU A 201 27.26 10.94 -24.48
N LYS A 202 28.53 11.28 -24.54
CA LYS A 202 29.03 12.53 -25.11
C LYS A 202 29.27 12.41 -26.60
#